data_b0c9409e3eeb19091dcac81532b904ad
#
_entry.id   b0c9409e3eeb19091dcac81532b904ad
#
_cell.length_a   1.000
_cell.length_b   1.000
_cell.length_c   1.000
_cell.angle_alpha   90.00
_cell.angle_beta   90.00
_cell.angle_gamma   90.00
#
_symmetry.space_group_name_H-M   'P 1'
#
loop_
_entity.id
_entity.type
_entity.pdbx_description
1 polymer ?
#
loop_
_entity_poly.entity_id
_entity_poly.type
_entity_poly.pdbx_seq_one_letter_code
_entity_poly.pdbx_strand_id
1 'polypeptide(L)'
;MGIIIVVFFILILIIAASCIKIVPQAQALIVERLGMYKATWGTGPHIKMPFIERIAKRVNLQEQVVDFAPQPVITKDNVTMRIDTVVFFQITDPRLFTYGVENPIMAIENLTATTLRNIIGEMELDATLTSREIINTKMRASLDVATDPWGIKVNRVELKNIIPPSAIQEAMEKQMKAERERREAILKAEGEKKSTILVAEGKKESAILDAEAEKQAAILRAEAEKEKMIKEAEGQAEAILKVQQAKADGIRFIKDAGADQSVLTLKSLEAFAQAADGRATKIIIPSEIQGIAGLVTSLVEVAGKEKEE
;
A
#
# COMPACT_ATOMS: atom_id res chain seq x y z
N MET A 1 -50.60 -7.81 79.62
CA MET A 1 -50.53 -9.01 78.77
C MET A 1 -50.43 -8.66 77.28
N GLY A 2 -51.29 -7.79 76.66
CA GLY A 2 -51.26 -7.50 75.23
C GLY A 2 -49.94 -6.91 74.73
N ILE A 3 -49.31 -5.98 75.46
CA ILE A 3 -48.06 -5.35 75.07
C ILE A 3 -46.89 -6.35 74.93
N ILE A 4 -46.81 -7.32 75.88
CA ILE A 4 -45.78 -8.35 75.90
C ILE A 4 -45.91 -9.26 74.66
N ILE A 5 -47.12 -9.62 74.25
CA ILE A 5 -47.42 -10.42 73.07
C ILE A 5 -47.00 -9.68 71.76
N VAL A 6 -47.30 -8.38 71.71
CA VAL A 6 -46.93 -7.54 70.56
C VAL A 6 -45.41 -7.43 70.42
N VAL A 7 -44.69 -7.16 71.55
CA VAL A 7 -43.22 -7.10 71.60
C VAL A 7 -42.59 -8.44 71.09
N PHE A 8 -43.16 -9.56 71.63
CA PHE A 8 -42.68 -10.90 71.21
C PHE A 8 -42.92 -11.19 69.75
N PHE A 9 -44.06 -10.78 69.17
CA PHE A 9 -44.35 -10.94 67.76
C PHE A 9 -43.44 -10.08 66.88
N ILE A 10 -43.17 -8.83 67.29
CA ILE A 10 -42.22 -7.95 66.61
C ILE A 10 -40.80 -8.55 66.64
N LEU A 11 -40.39 -9.12 67.77
CA LEU A 11 -39.11 -9.77 67.95
C LEU A 11 -38.97 -10.98 66.98
N ILE A 12 -40.00 -11.82 66.86
CA ILE A 12 -40.03 -12.94 65.91
C ILE A 12 -39.93 -12.45 64.47
N LEU A 13 -40.64 -11.39 64.14
CA LEU A 13 -40.66 -10.81 62.79
C LEU A 13 -39.28 -10.24 62.45
N ILE A 14 -38.58 -9.58 63.34
CA ILE A 14 -37.23 -9.09 63.19
C ILE A 14 -36.26 -10.26 63.02
N ILE A 15 -36.37 -11.33 63.79
CA ILE A 15 -35.55 -12.53 63.65
C ILE A 15 -35.82 -13.19 62.27
N ALA A 16 -37.09 -13.34 61.90
CA ALA A 16 -37.45 -13.92 60.56
C ALA A 16 -36.90 -13.11 59.40
N ALA A 17 -36.99 -11.78 59.46
CA ALA A 17 -36.42 -10.90 58.44
C ALA A 17 -34.88 -11.00 58.38
N SER A 18 -34.20 -11.17 59.54
CA SER A 18 -32.75 -11.37 59.60
C SER A 18 -32.28 -12.73 59.03
N CYS A 19 -33.19 -13.70 58.94
CA CYS A 19 -32.89 -15.03 58.38
C CYS A 19 -32.75 -15.02 56.87
N ILE A 20 -33.38 -14.08 56.17
CA ILE A 20 -33.33 -14.02 54.69
C ILE A 20 -32.05 -13.28 54.28
N LYS A 21 -31.23 -13.98 53.48
CA LYS A 21 -30.04 -13.42 52.85
C LYS A 21 -30.15 -13.55 51.36
N ILE A 22 -29.96 -12.45 50.63
CA ILE A 22 -29.92 -12.41 49.17
C ILE A 22 -28.45 -12.43 48.74
N VAL A 23 -28.08 -13.38 47.91
CA VAL A 23 -26.75 -13.50 47.36
C VAL A 23 -26.77 -12.83 45.97
N PRO A 24 -25.97 -11.77 45.77
CA PRO A 24 -25.84 -11.11 44.48
C PRO A 24 -25.27 -12.03 43.41
N GLN A 25 -25.45 -11.63 42.13
CA GLN A 25 -24.89 -12.34 40.97
C GLN A 25 -23.36 -12.37 41.07
N ALA A 26 -22.73 -13.45 40.55
CA ALA A 26 -21.30 -13.67 40.60
C ALA A 26 -20.67 -13.70 41.99
N GLN A 27 -21.45 -14.01 43.05
CA GLN A 27 -20.96 -14.25 44.43
C GLN A 27 -21.45 -15.59 44.93
N ALA A 28 -20.66 -16.19 45.79
CA ALA A 28 -21.04 -17.36 46.57
C ALA A 28 -20.78 -17.11 48.08
N LEU A 29 -21.68 -17.62 48.93
CA LEU A 29 -21.52 -17.58 50.35
C LEU A 29 -21.23 -18.98 50.89
N ILE A 30 -20.17 -19.10 51.66
CA ILE A 30 -19.87 -20.34 52.39
C ILE A 30 -20.56 -20.28 53.73
N VAL A 31 -21.43 -21.27 53.99
CA VAL A 31 -22.20 -21.36 55.22
C VAL A 31 -21.73 -22.52 56.08
N GLU A 32 -21.39 -22.20 57.30
CA GLU A 32 -21.03 -23.16 58.35
C GLU A 32 -22.18 -23.33 59.33
N ARG A 33 -22.34 -24.54 59.81
CA ARG A 33 -23.23 -24.87 60.91
C ARG A 33 -22.39 -25.43 62.08
N LEU A 34 -22.34 -24.71 63.19
CA LEU A 34 -21.55 -25.09 64.37
C LEU A 34 -20.09 -25.44 64.05
N GLY A 35 -19.46 -24.66 63.14
CA GLY A 35 -18.07 -24.86 62.74
C GLY A 35 -17.84 -25.88 61.62
N MET A 36 -18.89 -26.60 61.18
CA MET A 36 -18.79 -27.53 60.07
C MET A 36 -19.34 -26.89 58.76
N TYR A 37 -18.69 -27.14 57.63
CA TYR A 37 -19.23 -26.77 56.33
C TYR A 37 -20.61 -27.41 56.10
N LYS A 38 -21.60 -26.58 55.77
CA LYS A 38 -22.96 -27.03 55.47
C LYS A 38 -23.25 -27.00 53.98
N ALA A 39 -23.08 -25.84 53.37
CA ALA A 39 -23.42 -25.63 51.97
C ALA A 39 -22.75 -24.36 51.42
N THR A 40 -22.60 -24.33 50.10
CA THR A 40 -22.27 -23.13 49.33
C THR A 40 -23.54 -22.55 48.74
N TRP A 41 -23.87 -21.32 49.06
CA TRP A 41 -25.04 -20.64 48.52
C TRP A 41 -24.64 -19.87 47.26
N GLY A 42 -25.28 -20.23 46.16
CA GLY A 42 -25.21 -19.51 44.89
C GLY A 42 -26.15 -18.29 44.90
N THR A 43 -26.28 -17.66 43.75
CA THR A 43 -27.12 -16.48 43.50
C THR A 43 -28.58 -16.75 43.87
N GLY A 44 -29.21 -15.81 44.54
CA GLY A 44 -30.63 -15.85 44.89
C GLY A 44 -30.93 -15.71 46.39
N PRO A 45 -32.20 -15.83 46.78
CA PRO A 45 -32.62 -15.77 48.20
C PRO A 45 -32.34 -17.07 48.89
N HIS A 46 -31.73 -16.99 50.08
CA HIS A 46 -31.44 -18.14 50.96
C HIS A 46 -31.88 -17.84 52.38
N ILE A 47 -32.24 -18.87 53.12
CA ILE A 47 -32.68 -18.78 54.52
C ILE A 47 -31.58 -19.31 55.42
N LYS A 48 -31.08 -18.44 56.31
CA LYS A 48 -30.08 -18.74 57.34
C LYS A 48 -30.76 -19.03 58.68
N MET A 49 -30.40 -20.13 59.32
CA MET A 49 -30.84 -20.35 60.71
C MET A 49 -30.06 -19.42 61.66
N PRO A 50 -30.76 -18.52 62.38
CA PRO A 50 -30.10 -17.66 63.39
C PRO A 50 -29.46 -18.52 64.46
N PHE A 51 -28.33 -18.03 65.03
CA PHE A 51 -27.54 -18.62 66.13
C PHE A 51 -26.77 -19.91 65.78
N ILE A 52 -27.24 -20.74 64.83
CA ILE A 52 -26.65 -22.03 64.50
C ILE A 52 -25.79 -21.92 63.22
N GLU A 53 -26.17 -21.10 62.21
CA GLU A 53 -25.50 -20.95 60.98
C GLU A 53 -24.75 -19.62 60.86
N ARG A 54 -23.52 -19.70 60.40
CA ARG A 54 -22.65 -18.56 60.18
C ARG A 54 -22.22 -18.50 58.73
N ILE A 55 -22.14 -17.30 58.13
CA ILE A 55 -21.47 -17.08 56.85
C ILE A 55 -19.96 -16.99 57.13
N ALA A 56 -19.20 -18.01 56.73
CA ALA A 56 -17.76 -18.08 56.94
C ALA A 56 -17.01 -17.14 55.98
N LYS A 57 -17.34 -17.17 54.71
CA LYS A 57 -16.66 -16.34 53.71
C LYS A 57 -17.62 -15.97 52.56
N ARG A 58 -17.45 -14.77 52.01
CA ARG A 58 -18.06 -14.32 50.79
C ARG A 58 -17.00 -14.40 49.70
N VAL A 59 -17.27 -15.13 48.63
CA VAL A 59 -16.36 -15.41 47.53
C VAL A 59 -16.90 -14.74 46.27
N ASN A 60 -16.08 -13.95 45.59
CA ASN A 60 -16.40 -13.38 44.31
C ASN A 60 -15.97 -14.38 43.20
N LEU A 61 -16.91 -14.73 42.31
CA LEU A 61 -16.71 -15.69 41.22
C LEU A 61 -16.30 -15.01 39.90
N GLN A 62 -16.23 -13.67 39.91
CA GLN A 62 -15.71 -12.94 38.75
C GLN A 62 -14.22 -13.18 38.60
N GLU A 63 -13.71 -12.98 37.39
CA GLU A 63 -12.26 -12.95 37.16
C GLU A 63 -11.62 -11.85 38.02
N GLN A 64 -10.58 -12.20 38.72
CA GLN A 64 -9.80 -11.32 39.56
C GLN A 64 -8.39 -11.16 38.99
N VAL A 65 -7.82 -9.98 39.20
CA VAL A 65 -6.48 -9.64 38.74
C VAL A 65 -5.65 -9.29 39.96
N VAL A 66 -4.50 -9.94 40.07
CA VAL A 66 -3.52 -9.62 41.10
C VAL A 66 -2.19 -9.29 40.48
N ASP A 67 -1.65 -8.13 40.84
CA ASP A 67 -0.35 -7.64 40.44
C ASP A 67 0.66 -7.99 41.53
N PHE A 68 1.66 -8.79 41.21
CA PHE A 68 2.69 -9.20 42.15
C PHE A 68 3.92 -8.32 42.00
N ALA A 69 4.54 -8.01 43.14
CA ALA A 69 5.76 -7.20 43.18
C ALA A 69 6.90 -7.84 42.40
N PRO A 70 7.85 -7.02 41.85
CA PRO A 70 9.00 -7.51 41.09
C PRO A 70 9.81 -8.57 41.83
N GLN A 71 9.89 -9.76 41.25
CA GLN A 71 10.64 -10.89 41.82
C GLN A 71 12.05 -10.96 41.21
N PRO A 72 13.10 -11.14 42.04
CA PRO A 72 14.44 -11.35 41.53
C PRO A 72 14.57 -12.78 40.97
N VAL A 73 15.03 -12.89 39.74
CA VAL A 73 15.28 -14.16 39.03
C VAL A 73 16.67 -14.13 38.39
N ILE A 74 17.23 -15.32 38.17
CA ILE A 74 18.55 -15.47 37.56
C ILE A 74 18.37 -16.32 36.29
N THR A 75 18.85 -15.83 35.20
CA THR A 75 18.83 -16.53 33.90
C THR A 75 19.92 -17.61 33.82
N LYS A 76 19.85 -18.45 32.78
CA LYS A 76 20.84 -19.51 32.53
C LYS A 76 22.24 -18.96 32.32
N ASP A 77 22.38 -17.77 31.74
CA ASP A 77 23.64 -17.03 31.54
C ASP A 77 24.07 -16.19 32.76
N ASN A 78 23.49 -16.50 33.94
CA ASN A 78 23.81 -15.92 35.24
C ASN A 78 23.58 -14.43 35.38
N VAL A 79 22.58 -13.89 34.64
CA VAL A 79 22.16 -12.51 34.79
C VAL A 79 20.99 -12.41 35.77
N THR A 80 21.14 -11.59 36.82
CA THR A 80 20.05 -11.31 37.77
C THR A 80 19.16 -10.22 37.22
N MET A 81 17.87 -10.49 37.09
CA MET A 81 16.88 -9.50 36.65
C MET A 81 15.68 -9.46 37.58
N ARG A 82 14.86 -8.44 37.48
CA ARG A 82 13.59 -8.29 38.21
C ARG A 82 12.44 -8.35 37.24
N ILE A 83 11.46 -9.21 37.55
CA ILE A 83 10.30 -9.41 36.69
C ILE A 83 9.04 -9.26 37.49
N ASP A 84 8.12 -8.40 37.03
CA ASP A 84 6.77 -8.22 37.57
C ASP A 84 5.83 -9.15 36.83
N THR A 85 4.89 -9.74 37.55
CA THR A 85 3.87 -10.62 36.98
C THR A 85 2.47 -10.21 37.40
N VAL A 86 1.54 -10.33 36.46
CA VAL A 86 0.11 -10.14 36.70
C VAL A 86 -0.60 -11.46 36.44
N VAL A 87 -1.38 -11.93 37.38
CA VAL A 87 -2.13 -13.18 37.29
C VAL A 87 -3.62 -12.89 37.24
N PHE A 88 -4.28 -13.41 36.22
CA PHE A 88 -5.73 -13.39 36.01
C PHE A 88 -6.28 -14.74 36.37
N PHE A 89 -7.12 -14.80 37.40
CA PHE A 89 -7.69 -16.05 37.91
C PHE A 89 -9.16 -15.89 38.24
N GLN A 90 -9.85 -17.01 38.28
CA GLN A 90 -11.26 -17.11 38.64
C GLN A 90 -11.44 -18.22 39.67
N ILE A 91 -12.31 -18.01 40.62
CA ILE A 91 -12.65 -19.02 41.62
C ILE A 91 -13.72 -19.91 41.04
N THR A 92 -13.39 -21.19 40.84
CA THR A 92 -14.31 -22.23 40.31
C THR A 92 -15.04 -22.96 41.41
N ASP A 93 -14.35 -23.28 42.49
CA ASP A 93 -14.94 -23.91 43.66
C ASP A 93 -14.73 -23.07 44.93
N PRO A 94 -15.77 -22.34 45.38
CA PRO A 94 -15.71 -21.52 46.59
C PRO A 94 -15.36 -22.31 47.88
N ARG A 95 -15.72 -23.59 47.96
CA ARG A 95 -15.42 -24.44 49.11
C ARG A 95 -13.93 -24.73 49.19
N LEU A 96 -13.33 -25.20 48.09
CA LEU A 96 -11.89 -25.46 48.02
C LEU A 96 -11.08 -24.17 48.24
N PHE A 97 -11.55 -23.06 47.67
CA PHE A 97 -10.93 -21.74 47.88
C PHE A 97 -10.93 -21.29 49.37
N THR A 98 -11.95 -21.70 50.15
CA THR A 98 -12.08 -21.29 51.53
C THR A 98 -11.34 -22.19 52.51
N TYR A 99 -11.29 -23.50 52.24
CA TYR A 99 -10.75 -24.51 53.14
C TYR A 99 -9.52 -25.24 52.64
N GLY A 100 -9.20 -25.13 51.32
CA GLY A 100 -8.09 -25.83 50.73
C GLY A 100 -6.72 -25.21 51.08
N VAL A 101 -6.69 -23.91 51.27
CA VAL A 101 -5.46 -23.17 51.65
C VAL A 101 -5.82 -21.97 52.53
N GLU A 102 -5.00 -21.66 53.52
CA GLU A 102 -5.25 -20.58 54.46
C GLU A 102 -5.29 -19.20 53.82
N ASN A 103 -4.27 -18.91 52.98
CA ASN A 103 -4.16 -17.64 52.25
C ASN A 103 -3.90 -17.91 50.76
N PRO A 104 -5.00 -18.04 49.94
CA PRO A 104 -4.87 -18.38 48.51
C PRO A 104 -4.02 -17.38 47.71
N ILE A 105 -4.16 -16.10 47.98
CA ILE A 105 -3.43 -15.06 47.21
C ILE A 105 -1.93 -15.14 47.47
N MET A 106 -1.52 -15.26 48.72
CA MET A 106 -0.10 -15.44 49.09
C MET A 106 0.46 -16.78 48.54
N ALA A 107 -0.37 -17.83 48.51
CA ALA A 107 0.03 -19.12 47.91
C ALA A 107 0.28 -19.00 46.41
N ILE A 108 -0.61 -18.30 45.67
CA ILE A 108 -0.43 -18.02 44.25
C ILE A 108 0.82 -17.16 44.04
N GLU A 109 1.07 -16.14 44.85
CA GLU A 109 2.26 -15.30 44.76
C GLU A 109 3.56 -16.09 44.87
N ASN A 110 3.69 -16.90 45.90
CA ASN A 110 4.87 -17.74 46.11
C ASN A 110 5.03 -18.79 45.04
N LEU A 111 3.93 -19.39 44.59
CA LEU A 111 3.96 -20.35 43.48
C LEU A 111 4.37 -19.67 42.16
N THR A 112 3.85 -18.47 41.90
CA THR A 112 4.21 -17.66 40.73
C THR A 112 5.70 -17.33 40.75
N ALA A 113 6.23 -16.87 41.92
CA ALA A 113 7.65 -16.55 42.06
C ALA A 113 8.58 -17.76 41.85
N THR A 114 8.20 -18.92 42.40
CA THR A 114 9.00 -20.16 42.25
C THR A 114 8.94 -20.71 40.82
N THR A 115 7.75 -20.71 40.20
CA THR A 115 7.56 -21.16 38.80
C THR A 115 8.29 -20.23 37.84
N LEU A 116 8.18 -18.92 38.02
CA LEU A 116 8.92 -17.93 37.24
C LEU A 116 10.42 -18.17 37.32
N ARG A 117 10.96 -18.36 38.51
CA ARG A 117 12.39 -18.62 38.74
C ARG A 117 12.86 -19.89 38.00
N ASN A 118 12.06 -20.95 38.03
CA ASN A 118 12.38 -22.18 37.32
C ASN A 118 12.41 -21.98 35.81
N ILE A 119 11.37 -21.34 35.25
CA ILE A 119 11.26 -21.13 33.79
C ILE A 119 12.37 -20.21 33.29
N ILE A 120 12.65 -19.11 34.00
CA ILE A 120 13.70 -18.16 33.61
C ILE A 120 15.11 -18.77 33.79
N GLY A 121 15.29 -19.60 34.82
CA GLY A 121 16.58 -20.29 35.04
C GLY A 121 16.99 -21.24 33.92
N GLU A 122 16.06 -21.67 33.09
CA GLU A 122 16.33 -22.47 31.88
C GLU A 122 16.59 -21.64 30.63
N MET A 123 16.33 -20.33 30.66
CA MET A 123 16.36 -19.42 29.51
C MET A 123 17.55 -18.45 29.60
N GLU A 124 18.09 -18.09 28.45
CA GLU A 124 19.08 -17.01 28.31
C GLU A 124 18.39 -15.64 28.37
N LEU A 125 19.14 -14.59 28.66
CA LEU A 125 18.64 -13.23 28.78
C LEU A 125 17.86 -12.78 27.52
N ASP A 126 18.47 -12.95 26.35
CA ASP A 126 17.85 -12.53 25.08
C ASP A 126 16.55 -13.30 24.79
N ALA A 127 16.54 -14.60 25.09
CA ALA A 127 15.35 -15.43 24.96
C ALA A 127 14.25 -14.99 25.93
N THR A 128 14.63 -14.62 27.16
CA THR A 128 13.66 -14.12 28.17
C THR A 128 13.01 -12.81 27.75
N LEU A 129 13.75 -11.90 27.12
CA LEU A 129 13.23 -10.61 26.64
C LEU A 129 12.32 -10.75 25.42
N THR A 130 12.61 -11.72 24.54
CA THR A 130 11.92 -11.89 23.26
C THR A 130 10.76 -12.88 23.31
N SER A 131 10.79 -13.88 24.21
CA SER A 131 9.85 -15.01 24.23
C SER A 131 8.81 -14.92 25.34
N ARG A 132 8.29 -13.73 25.63
CA ARG A 132 7.29 -13.48 26.68
C ARG A 132 6.07 -14.40 26.58
N GLU A 133 5.57 -14.65 25.39
CA GLU A 133 4.38 -15.49 25.16
C GLU A 133 4.62 -16.95 25.57
N ILE A 134 5.82 -17.48 25.31
CA ILE A 134 6.22 -18.83 25.71
C ILE A 134 6.27 -18.93 27.24
N ILE A 135 6.84 -17.93 27.89
CA ILE A 135 6.93 -17.86 29.37
C ILE A 135 5.51 -17.77 29.96
N ASN A 136 4.66 -16.87 29.46
CA ASN A 136 3.28 -16.70 29.90
C ASN A 136 2.50 -18.02 29.79
N THR A 137 2.64 -18.73 28.68
CA THR A 137 1.98 -20.02 28.44
C THR A 137 2.47 -21.11 29.40
N LYS A 138 3.78 -21.24 29.60
CA LYS A 138 4.37 -22.20 30.56
C LYS A 138 3.96 -21.89 32.00
N MET A 139 4.02 -20.59 32.37
CA MET A 139 3.57 -20.11 33.68
C MET A 139 2.11 -20.48 33.94
N ARG A 140 1.24 -20.12 32.98
CA ARG A 140 -0.21 -20.44 33.08
C ARG A 140 -0.43 -21.94 33.28
N ALA A 141 0.19 -22.77 32.46
CA ALA A 141 0.01 -24.23 32.53
C ALA A 141 0.47 -24.79 33.90
N SER A 142 1.60 -24.35 34.41
CA SER A 142 2.10 -24.80 35.72
C SER A 142 1.26 -24.31 36.88
N LEU A 143 0.82 -23.05 36.83
CA LEU A 143 0.01 -22.46 37.87
C LEU A 143 -1.40 -23.07 37.93
N ASP A 144 -2.03 -23.27 36.75
CA ASP A 144 -3.39 -23.83 36.64
C ASP A 144 -3.46 -25.23 37.29
N VAL A 145 -2.51 -26.10 36.99
CA VAL A 145 -2.40 -27.45 37.59
C VAL A 145 -2.19 -27.37 39.12
N ALA A 146 -1.37 -26.46 39.57
CA ALA A 146 -1.03 -26.33 41.01
C ALA A 146 -2.15 -25.67 41.83
N THR A 147 -2.98 -24.83 41.22
CA THR A 147 -4.07 -24.08 41.89
C THR A 147 -5.43 -24.80 41.83
N ASP A 148 -5.58 -25.81 40.94
CA ASP A 148 -6.80 -26.60 40.83
C ASP A 148 -7.28 -27.22 42.15
N PRO A 149 -6.42 -27.81 43.00
CA PRO A 149 -6.83 -28.31 44.33
C PRO A 149 -7.38 -27.23 45.26
N TRP A 150 -7.10 -25.99 45.01
CA TRP A 150 -7.61 -24.84 45.78
C TRP A 150 -8.90 -24.25 45.17
N GLY A 151 -9.44 -24.85 44.13
CA GLY A 151 -10.63 -24.36 43.42
C GLY A 151 -10.40 -23.04 42.69
N ILE A 152 -9.19 -22.80 42.27
CA ILE A 152 -8.79 -21.59 41.52
C ILE A 152 -8.35 -22.01 40.11
N LYS A 153 -8.90 -21.37 39.11
CA LYS A 153 -8.50 -21.51 37.71
C LYS A 153 -7.71 -20.30 37.25
N VAL A 154 -6.50 -20.52 36.80
CA VAL A 154 -5.66 -19.47 36.21
C VAL A 154 -5.96 -19.33 34.74
N ASN A 155 -6.60 -18.23 34.35
CA ASN A 155 -6.99 -17.98 32.98
C ASN A 155 -5.79 -17.48 32.15
N ARG A 156 -5.02 -16.54 32.72
CA ARG A 156 -3.90 -15.91 32.03
C ARG A 156 -2.86 -15.43 33.02
N VAL A 157 -1.60 -15.47 32.61
CA VAL A 157 -0.45 -14.90 33.32
C VAL A 157 0.28 -13.99 32.34
N GLU A 158 0.62 -12.80 32.78
CA GLU A 158 1.32 -11.81 31.97
C GLU A 158 2.58 -11.31 32.68
N LEU A 159 3.67 -11.28 31.96
CA LEU A 159 4.87 -10.58 32.40
C LEU A 159 4.73 -9.09 32.07
N LYS A 160 4.73 -8.24 33.11
CA LYS A 160 4.54 -6.79 32.99
C LYS A 160 5.84 -6.10 32.59
N ASN A 161 6.83 -6.13 33.47
CA ASN A 161 8.15 -5.55 33.22
C ASN A 161 9.23 -6.60 33.40
N ILE A 162 10.26 -6.55 32.54
CA ILE A 162 11.48 -7.33 32.69
C ILE A 162 12.61 -6.31 32.77
N ILE A 163 13.22 -6.20 33.95
CA ILE A 163 14.21 -5.16 34.28
C ILE A 163 15.56 -5.85 34.51
N PRO A 164 16.44 -5.85 33.50
CA PRO A 164 17.82 -6.30 33.68
C PRO A 164 18.65 -5.29 34.47
N PRO A 165 19.85 -5.65 34.95
CA PRO A 165 20.76 -4.71 35.59
C PRO A 165 21.14 -3.56 34.64
N SER A 166 21.32 -2.36 35.18
CA SER A 166 21.60 -1.14 34.39
C SER A 166 22.83 -1.28 33.50
N ALA A 167 23.89 -1.94 33.97
CA ALA A 167 25.10 -2.15 33.18
C ALA A 167 24.85 -3.00 31.91
N ILE A 168 23.97 -4.00 32.02
CA ILE A 168 23.59 -4.83 30.87
C ILE A 168 22.66 -4.07 29.94
N GLN A 169 21.70 -3.33 30.51
CA GLN A 169 20.80 -2.47 29.72
C GLN A 169 21.58 -1.46 28.88
N GLU A 170 22.56 -0.75 29.47
CA GLU A 170 23.43 0.18 28.75
C GLU A 170 24.25 -0.51 27.66
N ALA A 171 24.77 -1.70 27.93
CA ALA A 171 25.52 -2.46 26.94
C ALA A 171 24.64 -2.90 25.75
N MET A 172 23.43 -3.38 26.03
CA MET A 172 22.44 -3.75 25.01
C MET A 172 21.98 -2.54 24.19
N GLU A 173 21.75 -1.38 24.84
CA GLU A 173 21.40 -0.15 24.13
C GLU A 173 22.50 0.28 23.16
N LYS A 174 23.76 0.23 23.60
CA LYS A 174 24.90 0.53 22.72
C LYS A 174 25.03 -0.45 21.56
N GLN A 175 24.88 -1.75 21.85
CA GLN A 175 24.92 -2.80 20.82
C GLN A 175 23.76 -2.63 19.81
N MET A 176 22.55 -2.41 20.28
CA MET A 176 21.39 -2.18 19.44
C MET A 176 21.51 -0.92 18.58
N LYS A 177 22.09 0.16 19.16
CA LYS A 177 22.37 1.37 18.41
C LYS A 177 23.38 1.13 17.28
N ALA A 178 24.51 0.46 17.58
CA ALA A 178 25.52 0.14 16.59
C ALA A 178 24.97 -0.79 15.47
N GLU A 179 24.15 -1.77 15.84
CA GLU A 179 23.51 -2.65 14.86
C GLU A 179 22.49 -1.91 13.98
N ARG A 180 21.73 -0.98 14.54
CA ARG A 180 20.81 -0.12 13.75
C ARG A 180 21.58 0.79 12.80
N GLU A 181 22.65 1.44 13.28
CA GLU A 181 23.52 2.28 12.44
C GLU A 181 24.16 1.48 11.30
N ARG A 182 24.62 0.24 11.59
CA ARG A 182 25.15 -0.67 10.57
C ARG A 182 24.09 -1.02 9.52
N ARG A 183 22.88 -1.40 9.95
CA ARG A 183 21.78 -1.73 9.03
C ARG A 183 21.34 -0.53 8.21
N GLU A 184 21.27 0.65 8.83
CA GLU A 184 20.96 1.91 8.13
C GLU A 184 21.98 2.21 7.03
N ALA A 185 23.28 2.08 7.34
CA ALA A 185 24.34 2.29 6.36
C ALA A 185 24.26 1.30 5.18
N ILE A 186 23.98 0.03 5.46
CA ILE A 186 23.81 -1.00 4.42
C ILE A 186 22.59 -0.68 3.55
N LEU A 187 21.43 -0.43 4.15
CA LEU A 187 20.20 -0.12 3.42
C LEU A 187 20.32 1.14 2.58
N LYS A 188 21.01 2.15 3.11
CA LYS A 188 21.29 3.39 2.37
C LYS A 188 22.18 3.13 1.15
N ALA A 189 23.28 2.39 1.32
CA ALA A 189 24.18 2.03 0.24
C ALA A 189 23.49 1.15 -0.84
N GLU A 190 22.66 0.20 -0.42
CA GLU A 190 21.85 -0.61 -1.34
C GLU A 190 20.81 0.23 -2.08
N GLY A 191 20.16 1.17 -1.38
CA GLY A 191 19.22 2.11 -1.96
C GLY A 191 19.87 3.02 -3.00
N GLU A 192 21.04 3.59 -2.70
CA GLU A 192 21.81 4.42 -3.62
C GLU A 192 22.27 3.63 -4.86
N LYS A 193 22.77 2.41 -4.66
CA LYS A 193 23.14 1.50 -5.75
C LYS A 193 21.93 1.20 -6.65
N LYS A 194 20.81 0.82 -6.07
CA LYS A 194 19.59 0.49 -6.83
C LYS A 194 19.02 1.70 -7.56
N SER A 195 19.05 2.88 -6.93
CA SER A 195 18.65 4.14 -7.55
C SER A 195 19.54 4.47 -8.74
N THR A 196 20.86 4.37 -8.60
CA THR A 196 21.81 4.64 -9.68
C THR A 196 21.62 3.69 -10.87
N ILE A 197 21.39 2.41 -10.59
CA ILE A 197 21.11 1.41 -11.65
C ILE A 197 19.82 1.77 -12.40
N LEU A 198 18.72 2.03 -11.67
CA LEU A 198 17.43 2.37 -12.28
C LEU A 198 17.51 3.67 -13.11
N VAL A 199 18.25 4.68 -12.64
CA VAL A 199 18.47 5.92 -13.39
C VAL A 199 19.28 5.65 -14.67
N ALA A 200 20.30 4.79 -14.58
CA ALA A 200 21.11 4.43 -15.75
C ALA A 200 20.31 3.59 -16.77
N GLU A 201 19.50 2.66 -16.30
CA GLU A 201 18.59 1.88 -17.15
C GLU A 201 17.54 2.75 -17.83
N GLY A 202 16.92 3.67 -17.07
CA GLY A 202 15.95 4.62 -17.62
C GLY A 202 16.56 5.55 -18.68
N LYS A 203 17.78 6.03 -18.46
CA LYS A 203 18.50 6.82 -19.48
C LYS A 203 18.83 6.02 -20.74
N LYS A 204 19.24 4.76 -20.56
CA LYS A 204 19.50 3.85 -21.69
C LYS A 204 18.22 3.60 -22.49
N GLU A 205 17.12 3.31 -21.82
CA GLU A 205 15.84 3.04 -22.46
C GLU A 205 15.30 4.29 -23.19
N SER A 206 15.39 5.46 -22.55
CA SER A 206 15.05 6.74 -23.20
C SER A 206 15.88 6.96 -24.47
N ALA A 207 17.20 6.78 -24.39
CA ALA A 207 18.06 6.97 -25.56
C ALA A 207 17.76 5.99 -26.71
N ILE A 208 17.37 4.76 -26.39
CA ILE A 208 16.95 3.77 -27.41
C ILE A 208 15.64 4.22 -28.07
N LEU A 209 14.64 4.62 -27.26
CA LEU A 209 13.36 5.10 -27.77
C LEU A 209 13.50 6.37 -28.61
N ASP A 210 14.35 7.30 -28.20
CA ASP A 210 14.64 8.50 -28.97
C ASP A 210 15.27 8.17 -30.31
N ALA A 211 16.25 7.25 -30.35
CA ALA A 211 16.88 6.81 -31.57
C ALA A 211 15.91 6.04 -32.50
N GLU A 212 15.03 5.22 -31.94
CA GLU A 212 13.98 4.54 -32.71
C GLU A 212 12.97 5.53 -33.29
N ALA A 213 12.58 6.53 -32.52
CA ALA A 213 11.67 7.58 -32.96
C ALA A 213 12.28 8.42 -34.07
N GLU A 214 13.57 8.79 -33.97
CA GLU A 214 14.30 9.47 -35.04
C GLU A 214 14.39 8.62 -36.34
N LYS A 215 14.70 7.35 -36.19
CA LYS A 215 14.74 6.41 -37.33
C LYS A 215 13.37 6.32 -38.02
N GLN A 216 12.30 6.14 -37.24
CA GLN A 216 10.95 6.09 -37.80
C GLN A 216 10.55 7.41 -38.47
N ALA A 217 10.85 8.53 -37.84
CA ALA A 217 10.59 9.84 -38.40
C ALA A 217 11.36 10.06 -39.71
N ALA A 218 12.61 9.61 -39.81
CA ALA A 218 13.40 9.68 -41.05
C ALA A 218 12.83 8.80 -42.15
N ILE A 219 12.40 7.58 -41.83
CA ILE A 219 11.77 6.67 -42.79
C ILE A 219 10.48 7.28 -43.32
N LEU A 220 9.60 7.75 -42.46
CA LEU A 220 8.32 8.38 -42.83
C LEU A 220 8.52 9.64 -43.70
N ARG A 221 9.55 10.46 -43.41
CA ARG A 221 9.89 11.63 -44.23
C ARG A 221 10.35 11.21 -45.60
N ALA A 222 11.23 10.20 -45.68
CA ALA A 222 11.71 9.69 -47.00
C ALA A 222 10.59 9.05 -47.81
N GLU A 223 9.67 8.34 -47.21
CA GLU A 223 8.50 7.77 -47.88
C GLU A 223 7.54 8.86 -48.34
N ALA A 224 7.27 9.87 -47.52
CA ALA A 224 6.44 11.01 -47.90
C ALA A 224 7.06 11.81 -49.07
N GLU A 225 8.39 12.00 -49.07
CA GLU A 225 9.09 12.69 -50.15
C GLU A 225 9.08 11.89 -51.44
N LYS A 226 9.25 10.57 -51.35
CA LYS A 226 9.11 9.65 -52.51
C LYS A 226 7.67 9.71 -53.07
N GLU A 227 6.66 9.61 -52.22
CA GLU A 227 5.27 9.67 -52.67
C GLU A 227 4.92 11.02 -53.32
N LYS A 228 5.43 12.13 -52.74
CA LYS A 228 5.31 13.47 -53.31
C LYS A 228 5.94 13.54 -54.71
N MET A 229 7.19 13.10 -54.87
CA MET A 229 7.86 13.11 -56.15
C MET A 229 7.14 12.25 -57.20
N ILE A 230 6.61 11.09 -56.81
CA ILE A 230 5.82 10.25 -57.72
C ILE A 230 4.55 10.98 -58.18
N LYS A 231 3.78 11.56 -57.25
CA LYS A 231 2.55 12.30 -57.56
C LYS A 231 2.82 13.55 -58.38
N GLU A 232 3.90 14.26 -58.13
CA GLU A 232 4.32 15.41 -58.93
C GLU A 232 4.70 14.98 -60.35
N ALA A 233 5.45 13.87 -60.52
CA ALA A 233 5.81 13.32 -61.80
C ALA A 233 4.58 12.80 -62.59
N GLU A 234 3.67 12.11 -61.92
CA GLU A 234 2.40 11.67 -62.52
C GLU A 234 1.54 12.85 -62.98
N GLY A 235 1.42 13.89 -62.09
CA GLY A 235 0.70 15.11 -62.44
C GLY A 235 1.31 15.86 -63.61
N GLN A 236 2.63 15.92 -63.69
CA GLN A 236 3.34 16.51 -64.87
C GLN A 236 3.13 15.70 -66.14
N ALA A 237 3.21 14.38 -66.00
CA ALA A 237 3.01 13.49 -67.21
C ALA A 237 1.56 13.63 -67.73
N GLU A 238 0.57 13.64 -66.81
CA GLU A 238 -0.84 13.84 -67.18
C GLU A 238 -1.08 15.24 -67.81
N ALA A 239 -0.49 16.27 -67.24
CA ALA A 239 -0.57 17.63 -67.75
C ALA A 239 0.05 17.73 -69.16
N ILE A 240 1.24 17.14 -69.40
CA ILE A 240 1.89 17.09 -70.71
C ILE A 240 1.01 16.33 -71.65
N LEU A 241 0.47 15.18 -71.30
CA LEU A 241 -0.38 14.36 -72.16
C LEU A 241 -1.65 15.12 -72.55
N LYS A 242 -2.33 15.79 -71.60
CA LYS A 242 -3.50 16.64 -71.91
C LYS A 242 -3.16 17.80 -72.83
N VAL A 243 -2.02 18.46 -72.60
CA VAL A 243 -1.57 19.54 -73.48
C VAL A 243 -1.25 19.02 -74.90
N GLN A 244 -0.61 17.87 -75.03
CA GLN A 244 -0.32 17.28 -76.33
C GLN A 244 -1.58 16.79 -77.07
N GLN A 245 -2.52 16.21 -76.34
CA GLN A 245 -3.83 15.86 -76.91
C GLN A 245 -4.59 17.09 -77.40
N ALA A 246 -4.68 18.14 -76.54
CA ALA A 246 -5.33 19.40 -77.00
C ALA A 246 -4.66 20.01 -78.24
N LYS A 247 -3.32 19.96 -78.29
CA LYS A 247 -2.58 20.38 -79.50
C LYS A 247 -2.90 19.49 -80.73
N ALA A 248 -2.93 18.19 -80.57
CA ALA A 248 -3.26 17.23 -81.61
C ALA A 248 -4.70 17.44 -82.17
N ASP A 249 -5.62 17.62 -81.26
CA ASP A 249 -7.04 17.92 -81.58
C ASP A 249 -7.16 19.28 -82.25
N GLY A 250 -6.45 20.30 -81.82
CA GLY A 250 -6.34 21.58 -82.48
C GLY A 250 -5.82 21.48 -83.89
N ILE A 251 -4.78 20.66 -84.15
CA ILE A 251 -4.24 20.38 -85.47
C ILE A 251 -5.27 19.60 -86.32
N ARG A 252 -5.98 18.63 -85.77
CA ARG A 252 -7.06 17.91 -86.49
C ARG A 252 -8.17 18.85 -86.93
N PHE A 253 -8.67 19.73 -86.02
CA PHE A 253 -9.69 20.74 -86.36
C PHE A 253 -9.22 21.66 -87.49
N ILE A 254 -7.94 22.06 -87.52
CA ILE A 254 -7.38 22.89 -88.62
C ILE A 254 -7.38 22.12 -89.91
N LYS A 255 -6.99 20.83 -89.90
CA LYS A 255 -6.97 19.96 -91.05
C LYS A 255 -8.37 19.71 -91.64
N ASP A 256 -9.35 19.40 -90.76
CA ASP A 256 -10.73 19.10 -91.15
C ASP A 256 -11.49 20.36 -91.64
N ALA A 257 -11.08 21.55 -91.26
CA ALA A 257 -11.61 22.83 -91.68
C ALA A 257 -11.09 23.22 -93.14
N GLY A 258 -10.31 22.37 -93.78
CA GLY A 258 -9.81 22.65 -95.10
C GLY A 258 -8.78 23.77 -95.19
N ALA A 259 -7.74 23.66 -94.40
CA ALA A 259 -6.71 24.69 -94.22
C ALA A 259 -6.11 25.13 -95.60
N ASP A 260 -6.47 26.31 -96.05
CA ASP A 260 -5.94 26.96 -97.26
C ASP A 260 -4.52 27.53 -96.95
N GLN A 261 -3.76 27.80 -97.95
CA GLN A 261 -2.39 28.32 -97.85
C GLN A 261 -2.28 29.54 -96.95
N SER A 262 -3.36 30.36 -96.83
CA SER A 262 -3.48 31.53 -95.99
C SER A 262 -3.45 31.19 -94.54
N VAL A 263 -4.08 30.06 -94.08
CA VAL A 263 -4.16 29.64 -92.64
C VAL A 263 -2.80 29.06 -92.18
N LEU A 264 -2.09 28.39 -93.12
CA LEU A 264 -0.74 27.88 -92.86
C LEU A 264 0.24 29.01 -92.64
N THR A 265 0.11 30.07 -93.47
CA THR A 265 0.94 31.28 -93.30
C THR A 265 0.68 32.02 -92.01
N LEU A 266 -0.60 32.12 -91.56
CA LEU A 266 -0.95 32.73 -90.28
C LEU A 266 -0.40 31.92 -89.10
N LYS A 267 -0.47 30.58 -89.20
CA LYS A 267 0.08 29.71 -88.15
C LYS A 267 1.62 29.72 -88.08
N SER A 268 2.26 29.90 -89.23
CA SER A 268 3.72 30.06 -89.26
C SER A 268 4.17 31.40 -88.61
N LEU A 269 3.37 32.46 -88.84
CA LEU A 269 3.60 33.75 -88.17
C LEU A 269 3.35 33.71 -86.68
N GLU A 270 2.30 33.02 -86.19
CA GLU A 270 2.10 32.78 -84.79
C GLU A 270 3.24 32.00 -84.11
N ALA A 271 3.70 30.92 -84.74
CA ALA A 271 4.84 30.13 -84.27
C ALA A 271 6.13 30.97 -84.26
N PHE A 272 6.31 31.83 -85.26
CA PHE A 272 7.43 32.76 -85.25
C PHE A 272 7.34 33.81 -84.13
N ALA A 273 6.14 34.37 -83.90
CA ALA A 273 5.93 35.34 -82.80
C ALA A 273 6.22 34.67 -81.44
N GLN A 274 5.78 33.41 -81.26
CA GLN A 274 6.09 32.67 -80.02
C GLN A 274 7.59 32.37 -79.87
N ALA A 275 8.30 32.08 -81.03
CA ALA A 275 9.74 31.86 -80.97
C ALA A 275 10.52 33.17 -80.74
N ALA A 276 9.97 34.30 -81.18
CA ALA A 276 10.58 35.63 -81.01
C ALA A 276 10.39 36.19 -79.62
N ASP A 277 9.33 35.78 -78.88
CA ASP A 277 9.07 36.17 -77.49
C ASP A 277 9.92 35.40 -76.43
N GLY A 278 10.72 34.43 -76.99
CA GLY A 278 11.69 33.70 -76.17
C GLY A 278 12.93 34.56 -75.86
N ARG A 279 13.49 34.41 -74.60
CA ARG A 279 14.71 35.09 -74.16
C ARG A 279 16.01 34.67 -74.90
N ALA A 280 15.93 34.10 -76.10
CA ALA A 280 17.07 33.63 -76.81
C ALA A 280 17.64 34.72 -77.72
N THR A 281 18.94 35.02 -77.61
CA THR A 281 19.66 36.05 -78.35
C THR A 281 20.00 35.69 -79.79
N LYS A 282 19.65 34.48 -80.29
CA LYS A 282 19.90 34.10 -81.69
C LYS A 282 18.63 33.46 -82.28
N ILE A 283 18.01 34.06 -83.20
CA ILE A 283 16.86 33.55 -83.97
C ILE A 283 17.39 33.07 -85.34
N ILE A 284 17.29 31.77 -85.64
CA ILE A 284 17.59 31.21 -86.95
C ILE A 284 16.27 31.18 -87.73
N ILE A 285 16.16 32.04 -88.73
CA ILE A 285 14.97 32.17 -89.56
C ILE A 285 15.14 31.24 -90.80
N PRO A 286 14.25 30.27 -91.01
CA PRO A 286 14.25 29.46 -92.24
C PRO A 286 14.07 30.33 -93.46
N SER A 287 14.77 30.00 -94.61
CA SER A 287 14.79 30.80 -95.84
C SER A 287 13.42 31.03 -96.46
N GLU A 288 12.43 30.18 -96.19
CA GLU A 288 11.06 30.28 -96.68
C GLU A 288 10.24 31.40 -96.07
N ILE A 289 10.63 31.87 -94.85
CA ILE A 289 9.96 32.92 -94.13
C ILE A 289 10.63 34.30 -94.27
N GLN A 290 11.87 34.33 -94.80
CA GLN A 290 12.63 35.56 -94.98
C GLN A 290 11.89 36.62 -95.83
N GLY A 291 11.12 36.19 -96.83
CA GLY A 291 10.33 37.10 -97.68
C GLY A 291 9.21 37.80 -96.93
N ILE A 292 8.60 37.13 -95.99
CA ILE A 292 7.48 37.69 -95.16
C ILE A 292 8.06 38.55 -93.99
N ALA A 293 9.14 38.10 -93.35
CA ALA A 293 9.79 38.88 -92.28
C ALA A 293 10.36 40.22 -92.84
N GLY A 294 10.84 40.22 -94.07
CA GLY A 294 11.30 41.45 -94.77
C GLY A 294 10.17 42.48 -94.95
N LEU A 295 8.96 42.00 -95.28
CA LEU A 295 7.79 42.87 -95.39
C LEU A 295 7.31 43.43 -94.08
N VAL A 296 7.34 42.66 -92.97
CA VAL A 296 6.94 43.10 -91.68
C VAL A 296 7.99 44.12 -91.11
N THR A 297 9.26 43.89 -91.28
CA THR A 297 10.28 44.87 -90.86
C THR A 297 10.17 46.18 -91.64
N SER A 298 9.90 46.13 -92.93
CA SER A 298 9.70 47.34 -93.73
C SER A 298 8.41 48.10 -93.34
N LEU A 299 7.30 47.41 -92.92
CA LEU A 299 6.09 48.01 -92.43
C LEU A 299 6.27 48.66 -91.02
N VAL A 300 7.05 48.00 -90.19
CA VAL A 300 7.40 48.55 -88.85
C VAL A 300 8.29 49.77 -88.92
N GLU A 301 9.21 49.77 -89.85
CA GLU A 301 10.12 50.89 -90.10
C GLU A 301 9.40 52.10 -90.72
N VAL A 302 8.40 51.86 -91.59
CA VAL A 302 7.54 52.91 -92.16
C VAL A 302 6.59 53.46 -91.03
N ALA A 303 6.04 52.60 -90.18
CA ALA A 303 5.18 53.03 -89.08
C ALA A 303 5.95 53.70 -87.97
N GLY A 304 7.27 53.40 -87.80
CA GLY A 304 8.15 54.06 -86.80
C GLY A 304 8.58 55.47 -87.19
N LYS A 305 8.52 55.80 -88.47
CA LYS A 305 8.89 57.14 -89.00
C LYS A 305 7.75 58.18 -88.86
N GLU A 306 6.52 57.72 -88.62
CA GLU A 306 5.39 58.65 -88.40
C GLU A 306 5.21 59.14 -86.94
N LYS A 307 6.11 58.78 -86.03
CA LYS A 307 6.09 59.20 -84.65
C LYS A 307 7.26 60.17 -84.24
N GLU A 308 8.02 60.65 -85.18
CA GLU A 308 8.99 61.74 -84.97
C GLU A 308 8.74 62.89 -85.97
N GLU A 309 7.56 63.44 -85.99
CA GLU A 309 7.27 64.82 -86.38
C GLU A 309 6.23 65.40 -85.40
#